data_3036645d9622625766532472036810d5
#
_entry.id   3036645d9622625766532472036810d5
#
_cell.length_a   1.000
_cell.length_b   1.000
_cell.length_c   1.000
_cell.angle_alpha   90.00
_cell.angle_beta   90.00
_cell.angle_gamma   90.00
#
_symmetry.space_group_name_H-M   'P 1'
#
loop_
_entity.id
_entity.type
_entity.pdbx_description
1 polymer ?
#
loop_
_entity_poly.entity_id
_entity_poly.type
_entity_poly.pdbx_seq_one_letter_code
_entity_poly.pdbx_strand_id
1 'polypeptide(L)'
;SEEEIAINFTSSGQQEILWLYNQLYVLMLKDEKAFVIIEEPEAHLYPILQKNIVDFIVKYINITGGSAIITTHSPYILTETNNLCFIGKMKNNDSIRKEVEKLVGKWAYIFLEELNAYKLSNG
;
A
#
# COMPACT_ATOMS: atom_id res chain seq x y z
N SER A 1 -23.24 -20.82 0.02
CA SER A 1 -23.88 -19.55 0.38
C SER A 1 -22.77 -18.56 0.68
N GLU A 2 -22.66 -17.55 -0.12
CA GLU A 2 -21.84 -16.39 0.17
C GLU A 2 -22.46 -15.75 1.42
N GLU A 3 -21.76 -15.83 2.55
CA GLU A 3 -22.15 -15.08 3.73
C GLU A 3 -21.89 -13.60 3.43
N GLU A 4 -22.93 -12.88 3.08
CA GLU A 4 -22.90 -11.43 3.04
C GLU A 4 -22.68 -10.92 4.48
N ILE A 5 -21.43 -10.58 4.80
CA ILE A 5 -21.10 -9.91 6.05
C ILE A 5 -21.61 -8.47 5.91
N ALA A 6 -22.70 -8.15 6.60
CA ALA A 6 -23.20 -6.79 6.64
C ALA A 6 -22.12 -5.86 7.23
N ILE A 7 -21.82 -4.75 6.57
CA ILE A 7 -20.80 -3.76 6.98
C ILE A 7 -20.99 -3.32 8.44
N ASN A 8 -22.24 -3.28 8.92
CA ASN A 8 -22.57 -2.92 10.29
C ASN A 8 -22.05 -3.87 11.38
N PHE A 9 -21.64 -5.10 11.00
CA PHE A 9 -21.09 -6.09 11.93
C PHE A 9 -19.55 -6.21 11.83
N THR A 10 -18.92 -5.43 10.98
CA THR A 10 -17.46 -5.38 10.89
C THR A 10 -16.87 -4.52 12.01
N SER A 11 -15.64 -4.81 12.44
CA SER A 11 -14.94 -3.97 13.40
C SER A 11 -14.69 -2.56 12.83
N SER A 12 -14.49 -1.56 13.71
CA SER A 12 -14.17 -0.19 13.28
C SER A 12 -12.96 -0.12 12.35
N GLY A 13 -11.90 -0.86 12.64
CA GLY A 13 -10.71 -0.93 11.79
C GLY A 13 -11.00 -1.54 10.41
N GLN A 14 -11.88 -2.54 10.33
CA GLN A 14 -12.31 -3.09 9.04
C GLN A 14 -13.15 -2.09 8.23
N GLN A 15 -13.97 -1.28 8.89
CA GLN A 15 -14.75 -0.24 8.22
C GLN A 15 -13.84 0.86 7.66
N GLU A 16 -12.84 1.30 8.42
CA GLU A 16 -11.87 2.31 8.00
C GLU A 16 -11.05 1.85 6.79
N ILE A 17 -10.57 0.58 6.80
CA ILE A 17 -9.81 0.03 5.69
C ILE A 17 -10.66 -0.13 4.43
N LEU A 18 -11.92 -0.54 4.55
CA LEU A 18 -12.85 -0.62 3.41
C LEU A 18 -13.08 0.74 2.78
N TRP A 19 -13.21 1.78 3.60
CA TRP A 19 -13.35 3.15 3.10
C TRP A 19 -12.11 3.59 2.32
N LEU A 20 -10.91 3.35 2.86
CA LEU A 20 -9.66 3.68 2.19
C LEU A 20 -9.49 2.91 0.87
N TYR A 21 -9.77 1.59 0.86
CA TYR A 21 -9.76 0.80 -0.37
C TYR A 21 -10.72 1.35 -1.42
N ASN A 22 -11.94 1.71 -1.02
CA ASN A 22 -12.92 2.29 -1.93
C ASN A 22 -12.43 3.60 -2.55
N GLN A 23 -11.88 4.51 -1.75
CA GLN A 23 -11.37 5.79 -2.25
C GLN A 23 -10.23 5.59 -3.28
N LEU A 24 -9.23 4.79 -2.93
CA LEU A 24 -8.12 4.51 -3.84
C LEU A 24 -8.57 3.77 -5.09
N TYR A 25 -9.53 2.84 -4.96
CA TYR A 25 -10.07 2.10 -6.09
C TYR A 25 -10.82 3.01 -7.06
N VAL A 26 -11.61 3.95 -6.56
CA VAL A 26 -12.30 4.95 -7.40
C VAL A 26 -11.29 5.84 -8.15
N LEU A 27 -10.23 6.27 -7.46
CA LEU A 27 -9.15 7.05 -8.10
C LEU A 27 -8.46 6.24 -9.22
N MET A 28 -8.22 4.94 -9.00
CA MET A 28 -7.65 4.06 -10.02
C MET A 28 -8.60 3.88 -11.23
N LEU A 29 -9.89 3.69 -10.98
CA LEU A 29 -10.89 3.54 -12.05
C LEU A 29 -11.01 4.79 -12.92
N LYS A 30 -10.83 5.96 -12.32
CA LYS A 30 -10.88 7.25 -13.03
C LYS A 30 -9.54 7.63 -13.65
N ASP A 31 -8.48 6.83 -13.45
CA ASP A 31 -7.10 7.16 -13.80
C ASP A 31 -6.69 8.55 -13.25
N GLU A 32 -7.09 8.82 -12.01
CA GLU A 32 -6.92 10.13 -11.39
C GLU A 32 -5.64 10.19 -10.58
N LYS A 33 -4.73 11.05 -11.02
CA LYS A 33 -3.47 11.32 -10.34
C LYS A 33 -3.71 12.28 -9.17
N ALA A 34 -3.82 11.73 -7.95
CA ALA A 34 -4.02 12.50 -6.73
C ALA A 34 -2.82 12.40 -5.78
N PHE A 35 -2.67 13.41 -4.93
CA PHE A 35 -1.82 13.37 -3.76
C PHE A 35 -2.67 13.01 -2.55
N VAL A 36 -2.37 11.91 -1.88
CA VAL A 36 -3.14 11.43 -0.74
C VAL A 36 -2.33 11.46 0.56
N ILE A 37 -2.99 11.78 1.65
CA ILE A 37 -2.40 11.74 2.99
C ILE A 37 -3.17 10.67 3.78
N ILE A 38 -2.45 9.68 4.30
CA ILE A 38 -3.00 8.54 5.02
C ILE A 38 -2.33 8.48 6.38
N GLU A 39 -3.12 8.70 7.43
CA GLU A 39 -2.63 8.67 8.80
C GLU A 39 -2.88 7.29 9.41
N GLU A 40 -1.81 6.68 9.93
CA GLU A 40 -1.83 5.42 10.67
C GLU A 40 -2.74 4.35 10.05
N PRO A 41 -2.53 3.96 8.77
CA PRO A 41 -3.41 2.99 8.09
C PRO A 41 -3.43 1.62 8.77
N GLU A 42 -2.49 1.37 9.66
CA GLU A 42 -2.39 0.15 10.47
C GLU A 42 -3.33 0.10 11.66
N ALA A 43 -3.97 1.21 12.03
CA ALA A 43 -4.80 1.29 13.23
C ALA A 43 -5.84 0.14 13.27
N HIS A 44 -5.84 -0.61 14.38
CA HIS A 44 -6.75 -1.75 14.62
C HIS A 44 -6.65 -2.91 13.62
N LEU A 45 -5.56 -3.03 12.84
CA LEU A 45 -5.36 -4.08 11.86
C LEU A 45 -4.37 -5.15 12.31
N TYR A 46 -4.64 -6.40 11.93
CA TYR A 46 -3.67 -7.48 12.02
C TYR A 46 -2.51 -7.29 11.03
N PRO A 47 -1.31 -7.82 11.33
CA PRO A 47 -0.11 -7.63 10.50
C PRO A 47 -0.30 -7.94 9.01
N ILE A 48 -1.05 -8.99 8.69
CA ILE A 48 -1.30 -9.35 7.28
C ILE A 48 -2.12 -8.29 6.53
N LEU A 49 -3.06 -7.65 7.21
CA LEU A 49 -3.86 -6.56 6.62
C LEU A 49 -3.03 -5.28 6.48
N GLN A 50 -2.11 -5.03 7.40
CA GLN A 50 -1.16 -3.91 7.31
C GLN A 50 -0.27 -4.02 6.07
N LYS A 51 0.24 -5.23 5.81
CA LYS A 51 0.97 -5.53 4.57
C LYS A 51 0.11 -5.24 3.33
N ASN A 52 -1.09 -5.79 3.29
CA ASN A 52 -1.97 -5.67 2.13
C ASN A 52 -2.34 -4.21 1.82
N ILE A 53 -2.50 -3.37 2.84
CA ILE A 53 -2.83 -1.95 2.62
C ILE A 53 -1.65 -1.19 2.00
N VAL A 54 -0.42 -1.46 2.44
CA VAL A 54 0.78 -0.87 1.83
C VAL A 54 0.88 -1.28 0.36
N ASP A 55 0.71 -2.56 0.07
CA ASP A 55 0.73 -3.08 -1.31
C ASP A 55 -0.32 -2.38 -2.18
N PHE A 56 -1.51 -2.13 -1.63
CA PHE A 56 -2.60 -1.49 -2.36
C PHE A 56 -2.33 0.00 -2.62
N ILE A 57 -1.81 0.72 -1.61
CA ILE A 57 -1.41 2.13 -1.77
C ILE A 57 -0.32 2.26 -2.84
N VAL A 58 0.68 1.39 -2.79
CA VAL A 58 1.77 1.39 -3.77
C VAL A 58 1.26 1.06 -5.18
N LYS A 59 0.34 0.11 -5.32
CA LYS A 59 -0.33 -0.17 -6.61
C LYS A 59 -1.07 1.04 -7.14
N TYR A 60 -1.81 1.73 -6.29
CA TYR A 60 -2.48 2.98 -6.66
C TYR A 60 -1.48 4.00 -7.24
N ILE A 61 -0.37 4.25 -6.53
CA ILE A 61 0.67 5.19 -6.97
C ILE A 61 1.26 4.77 -8.32
N ASN A 62 1.61 3.51 -8.48
CA ASN A 62 2.25 3.00 -9.70
C ASN A 62 1.29 2.99 -10.91
N ILE A 63 -0.01 2.78 -10.69
CA ILE A 63 -1.01 2.75 -11.76
C ILE A 63 -1.36 4.17 -12.21
N THR A 64 -1.61 5.08 -11.27
CA THR A 64 -2.11 6.43 -11.58
C THR A 64 -1.01 7.48 -11.73
N GLY A 65 0.20 7.20 -11.26
CA GLY A 65 1.26 8.20 -11.11
C GLY A 65 1.00 9.21 -9.99
N GLY A 66 0.07 8.89 -9.08
CA GLY A 66 -0.20 9.67 -7.87
C GLY A 66 0.95 9.62 -6.87
N SER A 67 0.75 10.23 -5.71
CA SER A 67 1.70 10.23 -4.61
C SER A 67 0.99 10.15 -3.26
N ALA A 68 1.70 9.69 -2.24
CA ALA A 68 1.15 9.54 -0.90
C ALA A 68 2.13 9.97 0.19
N ILE A 69 1.60 10.51 1.28
CA ILE A 69 2.27 10.58 2.58
C ILE A 69 1.56 9.61 3.51
N ILE A 70 2.33 8.77 4.18
CA ILE A 70 1.82 7.82 5.17
C ILE A 70 2.51 8.10 6.50
N THR A 71 1.74 8.35 7.55
CA THR A 71 2.26 8.35 8.92
C THR A 71 2.05 6.96 9.52
N THR A 72 3.03 6.45 10.26
CA THR A 72 2.93 5.12 10.86
C THR A 72 3.80 4.96 12.09
N HIS A 73 3.35 4.10 13.01
CA HIS A 73 4.13 3.58 14.15
C HIS A 73 4.40 2.07 13.99
N SER A 74 3.96 1.47 12.88
CA SER A 74 4.01 0.03 12.69
C SER A 74 5.33 -0.46 12.09
N PRO A 75 6.03 -1.41 12.73
CA PRO A 75 7.18 -2.06 12.13
C PRO A 75 6.80 -2.91 10.90
N TYR A 76 5.55 -3.38 10.80
CA TYR A 76 5.08 -4.16 9.66
C TYR A 76 4.93 -3.31 8.40
N ILE A 77 4.43 -2.06 8.54
CA ILE A 77 4.38 -1.10 7.44
C ILE A 77 5.79 -0.80 6.91
N LEU A 78 6.75 -0.55 7.82
CA LEU A 78 8.14 -0.30 7.45
C LEU A 78 8.79 -1.53 6.77
N THR A 79 8.54 -2.72 7.31
CA THR A 79 9.07 -3.97 6.75
C THR A 79 8.54 -4.19 5.33
N GLU A 80 7.24 -4.01 5.11
CA GLU A 80 6.67 -4.18 3.77
C GLU A 80 7.16 -3.12 2.79
N THR A 81 7.30 -1.87 3.23
CA THR A 81 7.91 -0.82 2.42
C THR A 81 9.33 -1.21 1.97
N ASN A 82 10.15 -1.75 2.88
CA ASN A 82 11.49 -2.24 2.54
C ASN A 82 11.44 -3.42 1.55
N ASN A 83 10.49 -4.35 1.71
CA ASN A 83 10.30 -5.46 0.78
C ASN A 83 9.98 -4.94 -0.64
N LEU A 84 9.08 -3.96 -0.73
CA LEU A 84 8.69 -3.36 -2.02
C LEU A 84 9.85 -2.58 -2.67
N CYS A 85 10.71 -1.94 -1.88
CA CYS A 85 11.96 -1.32 -2.38
C CYS A 85 12.93 -2.38 -2.92
N PHE A 86 13.06 -3.51 -2.23
CA PHE A 86 13.89 -4.62 -2.70
C PHE A 86 13.37 -5.18 -4.02
N ILE A 87 12.05 -5.35 -4.16
CA ILE A 87 11.40 -5.76 -5.41
C ILE A 87 11.68 -4.73 -6.52
N GLY A 88 11.57 -3.43 -6.23
CA GLY A 88 11.92 -2.38 -7.19
C GLY A 88 13.35 -2.48 -7.69
N LYS A 89 14.30 -2.75 -6.79
CA LYS A 89 15.70 -2.99 -7.17
C LYS A 89 15.88 -4.21 -8.08
N MET A 90 15.15 -5.30 -7.80
CA MET A 90 15.17 -6.50 -8.64
C MET A 90 14.55 -6.23 -10.02
N LYS A 91 13.51 -5.42 -10.10
CA LYS A 91 12.86 -5.06 -11.39
C LYS A 91 13.75 -4.23 -12.31
N ASN A 92 14.75 -3.56 -11.79
CA ASN A 92 15.76 -2.87 -12.60
C ASN A 92 16.72 -3.85 -13.31
N ASN A 93 16.68 -5.13 -12.96
CA ASN A 93 17.45 -6.17 -13.65
C ASN A 93 16.57 -6.86 -14.71
N ASP A 94 16.82 -6.54 -15.97
CA ASP A 94 16.02 -7.05 -17.10
C ASP A 94 15.99 -8.58 -17.18
N SER A 95 17.04 -9.27 -16.70
CA SER A 95 17.15 -10.74 -16.75
C SER A 95 16.11 -11.45 -15.87
N ILE A 96 15.72 -10.86 -14.75
CA ILE A 96 14.81 -11.47 -13.77
C ILE A 96 13.48 -10.76 -13.65
N ARG A 97 13.30 -9.64 -14.32
CA ARG A 97 12.10 -8.80 -14.23
C ARG A 97 10.81 -9.57 -14.46
N LYS A 98 10.76 -10.42 -15.46
CA LYS A 98 9.57 -11.20 -15.81
C LYS A 98 9.22 -12.23 -14.73
N GLU A 99 10.20 -12.88 -14.12
CA GLU A 99 10.00 -13.82 -13.01
C GLU A 99 9.50 -13.09 -11.77
N VAL A 100 10.08 -11.94 -11.44
CA VAL A 100 9.65 -11.10 -10.32
C VAL A 100 8.20 -10.66 -10.50
N GLU A 101 7.83 -10.19 -11.69
CA GLU A 101 6.45 -9.78 -11.98
C GLU A 101 5.43 -10.92 -11.89
N LYS A 102 5.82 -12.16 -12.22
CA LYS A 102 4.97 -13.35 -12.01
C LYS A 102 4.72 -13.65 -10.54
N LEU A 103 5.72 -13.44 -9.68
CA LEU A 103 5.65 -13.78 -8.26
C LEU A 103 4.89 -12.73 -7.43
N VAL A 104 5.12 -11.44 -7.70
CA VAL A 104 4.62 -10.35 -6.85
C VAL A 104 3.63 -9.42 -7.55
N GLY A 105 3.42 -9.62 -8.85
CA GLY A 105 2.57 -8.77 -9.67
C GLY A 105 3.32 -7.57 -10.26
N LYS A 106 2.69 -6.97 -11.26
CA LYS A 106 3.31 -5.91 -12.07
C LYS A 106 3.55 -4.61 -11.29
N TRP A 107 2.66 -4.28 -10.36
CA TRP A 107 2.60 -2.96 -9.72
C TRP A 107 3.07 -2.92 -8.27
N ALA A 108 3.48 -4.05 -7.69
CA ALA A 108 3.93 -4.15 -6.30
C ALA A 108 5.44 -3.92 -6.18
N TYR A 109 5.87 -2.67 -6.30
CA TYR A 109 7.28 -2.26 -6.15
C TYR A 109 7.39 -0.77 -5.82
N ILE A 110 8.54 -0.39 -5.22
CA ILE A 110 8.94 0.99 -4.99
C ILE A 110 10.36 1.15 -5.52
N PHE A 111 10.60 2.13 -6.37
CA PHE A 111 11.97 2.55 -6.68
C PHE A 111 12.50 3.44 -5.54
N LEU A 112 13.71 3.17 -5.08
CA LEU A 112 14.27 3.81 -3.89
C LEU A 112 14.39 5.33 -4.04
N GLU A 113 14.64 5.82 -5.24
CA GLU A 113 14.69 7.24 -5.57
C GLU A 113 13.34 7.96 -5.47
N GLU A 114 12.23 7.21 -5.43
CA GLU A 114 10.87 7.74 -5.30
C GLU A 114 10.37 7.75 -3.87
N LEU A 115 11.15 7.19 -2.91
CA LEU A 115 10.79 7.08 -1.51
C LEU A 115 11.61 8.04 -0.64
N ASN A 116 10.91 8.80 0.20
CA ASN A 116 11.51 9.54 1.30
C ASN A 116 10.93 9.06 2.63
N ALA A 117 11.78 8.77 3.60
CA ALA A 117 11.37 8.34 4.93
C ALA A 117 11.94 9.28 5.99
N TYR A 118 11.11 9.69 6.93
CA TYR A 118 11.45 10.60 8.01
C TYR A 118 11.06 9.98 9.35
N LYS A 119 11.97 10.07 10.33
CA LYS A 119 11.68 9.71 11.70
C LYS A 119 11.40 10.98 12.49
N LEU A 120 10.23 11.04 13.12
CA LEU A 120 9.92 12.09 14.09
C LEU A 120 10.48 11.66 15.44
N SER A 121 11.31 12.49 16.03
CA SER A 121 11.81 12.34 17.40
C SER A 121 11.46 13.60 18.17
N ASN A 122 11.04 13.42 19.44
CA ASN A 122 10.99 14.55 20.35
C ASN A 122 12.42 15.06 20.53
N GLY A 123 12.65 16.24 20.02
CA GLY A 123 13.95 16.89 19.99
C GLY A 123 14.61 17.11 21.35
#